data_135d97f1fed7695769dac87903280ac9
#
_entry.id   135d97f1fed7695769dac87903280ac9
#
_cell.length_a   1.000
_cell.length_b   1.000
_cell.length_c   1.000
_cell.angle_alpha   90.00
_cell.angle_beta   90.00
_cell.angle_gamma   90.00
#
_symmetry.space_group_name_H-M   'P 1'
#
loop_
_entity.id
_entity.type
_entity.pdbx_description
1 polymer ?
#
loop_
_entity_poly.entity_id
_entity_poly.type
_entity_poly.pdbx_seq_one_letter_code
_entity_poly.pdbx_strand_id
1 'polypeptide(L)'
;VAVGFVRPARPDDAGEIARIQLATWRVAYRRVLPKHVLDEIDEAFLALRWTDAVTAPPTARHRVLVAVEQNAVEQAVQEYVVGFAASGPFDDGALAADEDHTPDRENVAAVTDMLVEPRWGRRGHGSRLLAASVDLWRGDGFDSAVCWAFDADAATRKFLTSAGWAPDGATRALDVDDLLIPQLRLHTTL
;
A
#
# COMPACT_ATOMS: atom_id res chain seq x y z
N VAL A 1 -0.29 -2.77 27.82
CA VAL A 1 0.04 -3.63 26.67
C VAL A 1 -0.43 -2.93 25.44
N ALA A 2 0.48 -2.65 24.50
CA ALA A 2 0.12 -2.07 23.21
C ALA A 2 -0.70 -3.10 22.40
N VAL A 3 -1.85 -2.69 21.91
CA VAL A 3 -2.73 -3.55 21.09
C VAL A 3 -2.79 -2.95 19.67
N GLY A 4 -2.34 -3.70 18.70
CA GLY A 4 -2.43 -3.31 17.29
C GLY A 4 -3.60 -3.99 16.59
N PHE A 5 -4.38 -3.25 15.81
CA PHE A 5 -5.48 -3.76 14.99
C PHE A 5 -5.55 -3.04 13.64
N VAL A 6 -6.40 -3.55 12.75
CA VAL A 6 -6.65 -2.96 11.43
C VAL A 6 -8.13 -2.63 11.31
N ARG A 7 -8.44 -1.49 10.72
CA ARG A 7 -9.81 -1.06 10.40
C ARG A 7 -9.86 -0.33 9.06
N PRO A 8 -11.04 -0.19 8.44
CA PRO A 8 -11.22 0.74 7.33
C PRO A 8 -10.78 2.15 7.70
N ALA A 9 -10.17 2.85 6.75
CA ALA A 9 -9.80 4.25 6.94
C ALA A 9 -11.06 5.14 7.05
N ARG A 10 -10.94 6.18 7.86
CA ARG A 10 -11.94 7.23 8.02
C ARG A 10 -11.44 8.51 7.34
N PRO A 11 -12.31 9.46 6.97
CA PRO A 11 -11.87 10.73 6.37
C PRO A 11 -10.79 11.44 7.20
N ASP A 12 -10.90 11.40 8.54
CA ASP A 12 -9.94 12.02 9.45
C ASP A 12 -8.56 11.35 9.47
N ASP A 13 -8.43 10.13 8.93
CA ASP A 13 -7.14 9.44 8.82
C ASP A 13 -6.30 9.93 7.62
N ALA A 14 -6.90 10.63 6.66
CA ALA A 14 -6.27 10.98 5.38
C ALA A 14 -4.97 11.80 5.56
N GLY A 15 -4.94 12.72 6.52
CA GLY A 15 -3.73 13.47 6.86
C GLY A 15 -2.60 12.60 7.39
N GLU A 16 -2.92 11.67 8.29
CA GLU A 16 -1.93 10.73 8.81
C GLU A 16 -1.46 9.73 7.76
N ILE A 17 -2.34 9.26 6.88
CA ILE A 17 -1.97 8.41 5.74
C ILE A 17 -0.97 9.13 4.83
N ALA A 18 -1.25 10.38 4.45
CA ALA A 18 -0.35 11.22 3.63
C ALA A 18 1.01 11.43 4.31
N ARG A 19 1.01 11.75 5.60
CA ARG A 19 2.23 11.91 6.40
C ARG A 19 3.06 10.62 6.43
N ILE A 20 2.42 9.47 6.69
CA ILE A 20 3.08 8.16 6.73
C ILE A 20 3.66 7.82 5.35
N GLN A 21 2.90 8.05 4.29
CA GLN A 21 3.35 7.79 2.92
C GLN A 21 4.62 8.60 2.63
N LEU A 22 4.58 9.90 2.84
CA LEU A 22 5.71 10.78 2.55
C LEU A 22 6.93 10.47 3.44
N ALA A 23 6.72 10.27 4.75
CA ALA A 23 7.80 9.92 5.66
C ALA A 23 8.46 8.58 5.29
N THR A 24 7.65 7.59 4.90
CA THR A 24 8.15 6.28 4.48
C THR A 24 8.92 6.38 3.17
N TRP A 25 8.39 7.11 2.17
CA TRP A 25 9.06 7.30 0.89
C TRP A 25 10.41 8.02 1.04
N ARG A 26 10.49 9.05 1.86
CA ARG A 26 11.75 9.77 2.14
C ARG A 26 12.81 8.88 2.79
N VAL A 27 12.42 7.86 3.54
CA VAL A 27 13.35 6.90 4.16
C VAL A 27 13.65 5.73 3.23
N ALA A 28 12.61 5.06 2.72
CA ALA A 28 12.73 3.83 1.95
C ALA A 28 13.30 4.08 0.56
N TYR A 29 12.87 5.15 -0.10
CA TYR A 29 13.18 5.41 -1.51
C TYR A 29 14.23 6.50 -1.75
N ARG A 30 14.89 6.99 -0.70
CA ARG A 30 15.96 8.02 -0.81
C ARG A 30 17.12 7.65 -1.74
N ARG A 31 17.29 6.35 -2.04
CA ARG A 31 18.33 5.82 -2.95
C ARG A 31 17.75 5.37 -4.28
N VAL A 32 16.45 5.41 -4.43
CA VAL A 32 15.70 4.96 -5.60
C VAL A 32 15.15 6.17 -6.36
N LEU A 33 14.60 7.14 -5.63
CA LEU A 33 14.03 8.36 -6.19
C LEU A 33 14.98 9.56 -6.01
N PRO A 34 15.02 10.50 -6.98
CA PRO A 34 15.76 11.75 -6.83
C PRO A 34 15.27 12.52 -5.60
N LYS A 35 16.23 13.12 -4.88
CA LYS A 35 15.90 13.86 -3.63
C LYS A 35 14.92 14.99 -3.86
N HIS A 36 15.10 15.79 -4.93
CA HIS A 36 14.22 16.91 -5.23
C HIS A 36 12.79 16.46 -5.48
N VAL A 37 12.56 15.33 -6.16
CA VAL A 37 11.22 14.76 -6.37
C VAL A 37 10.54 14.48 -5.03
N LEU A 38 11.26 13.86 -4.07
CA LEU A 38 10.73 13.58 -2.74
C LEU A 38 10.50 14.86 -1.91
N ASP A 39 11.31 15.91 -2.14
CA ASP A 39 11.18 17.19 -1.43
C ASP A 39 10.02 18.04 -1.96
N GLU A 40 9.68 17.91 -3.24
CA GLU A 40 8.59 18.65 -3.91
C GLU A 40 7.20 18.07 -3.70
N ILE A 41 7.10 16.85 -3.13
CA ILE A 41 5.80 16.24 -2.86
C ILE A 41 5.05 17.05 -1.80
N ASP A 42 3.90 17.57 -2.19
CA ASP A 42 2.99 18.31 -1.30
C ASP A 42 2.16 17.33 -0.45
N GLU A 43 2.41 17.34 0.86
CA GLU A 43 1.66 16.50 1.82
C GLU A 43 0.18 16.87 1.87
N ALA A 44 -0.17 18.15 1.72
CA ALA A 44 -1.57 18.58 1.72
C ALA A 44 -2.30 18.08 0.46
N PHE A 45 -1.64 18.06 -0.68
CA PHE A 45 -2.18 17.47 -1.90
C PHE A 45 -2.39 15.95 -1.74
N LEU A 46 -1.44 15.24 -1.14
CA LEU A 46 -1.61 13.81 -0.83
C LEU A 46 -2.79 13.58 0.11
N ALA A 47 -2.95 14.40 1.15
CA ALA A 47 -4.07 14.27 2.08
C ALA A 47 -5.44 14.45 1.39
N LEU A 48 -5.55 15.39 0.45
CA LEU A 48 -6.76 15.53 -0.37
C LEU A 48 -7.02 14.28 -1.22
N ARG A 49 -5.99 13.73 -1.87
CA ARG A 49 -6.10 12.49 -2.64
C ARG A 49 -6.57 11.31 -1.77
N TRP A 50 -6.06 11.18 -0.56
CA TRP A 50 -6.49 10.15 0.39
C TRP A 50 -7.90 10.39 0.91
N THR A 51 -8.30 11.65 1.11
CA THR A 51 -9.69 11.99 1.45
C THR A 51 -10.64 11.49 0.37
N ASP A 52 -10.33 11.77 -0.90
CA ASP A 52 -11.14 11.31 -2.04
C ASP A 52 -11.20 9.77 -2.11
N ALA A 53 -10.06 9.10 -1.94
CA ALA A 53 -9.99 7.63 -1.97
C ALA A 53 -10.83 6.97 -0.86
N VAL A 54 -10.96 7.62 0.30
CA VAL A 54 -11.75 7.13 1.44
C VAL A 54 -13.23 7.47 1.30
N THR A 55 -13.56 8.68 0.83
CA THR A 55 -14.94 9.19 0.83
C THR A 55 -15.71 8.90 -0.45
N ALA A 56 -15.02 8.79 -1.57
CA ALA A 56 -15.58 8.59 -2.90
C ALA A 56 -14.81 7.51 -3.71
N PRO A 57 -14.67 6.29 -3.18
CA PRO A 57 -13.97 5.23 -3.89
C PRO A 57 -14.68 4.91 -5.22
N PRO A 58 -13.94 4.58 -6.30
CA PRO A 58 -14.54 4.29 -7.61
C PRO A 58 -15.56 3.15 -7.57
N THR A 59 -15.35 2.15 -6.75
CA THR A 59 -16.30 1.06 -6.49
C THR A 59 -16.23 0.61 -5.03
N ALA A 60 -17.22 -0.17 -4.57
CA ALA A 60 -17.22 -0.77 -3.23
C ALA A 60 -16.07 -1.77 -2.99
N ARG A 61 -15.39 -2.23 -4.05
CA ARG A 61 -14.22 -3.12 -3.98
C ARG A 61 -12.89 -2.37 -3.81
N HIS A 62 -12.90 -1.02 -3.92
CA HIS A 62 -11.75 -0.19 -3.57
C HIS A 62 -11.73 0.04 -2.07
N ARG A 63 -10.60 -0.23 -1.45
CA ARG A 63 -10.47 -0.23 0.00
C ARG A 63 -9.22 0.48 0.46
N VAL A 64 -9.37 1.29 1.50
CA VAL A 64 -8.24 1.85 2.25
C VAL A 64 -8.37 1.37 3.69
N LEU A 65 -7.35 0.70 4.18
CA LEU A 65 -7.24 0.18 5.54
C LEU A 65 -6.14 0.92 6.29
N VAL A 66 -6.31 1.10 7.58
CA VAL A 66 -5.27 1.63 8.47
C VAL A 66 -4.92 0.63 9.56
N ALA A 67 -3.63 0.50 9.83
CA ALA A 67 -3.12 -0.17 11.01
C ALA A 67 -3.05 0.84 12.16
N VAL A 68 -3.63 0.48 13.29
CA VAL A 68 -3.72 1.32 14.48
C VAL A 68 -2.96 0.65 15.63
N GLU A 69 -2.17 1.42 16.34
CA GLU A 69 -1.57 1.04 17.62
C GLU A 69 -2.29 1.78 18.74
N GLN A 70 -2.75 1.04 19.74
CA GLN A 70 -3.35 1.61 20.94
C GLN A 70 -2.38 1.53 22.11
N ASN A 71 -2.16 2.65 22.78
CA ASN A 71 -1.42 2.71 24.02
C ASN A 71 -2.33 3.20 25.13
N ALA A 72 -2.33 2.48 26.25
CA ALA A 72 -2.97 2.97 27.46
C ALA A 72 -2.00 3.93 28.16
N VAL A 73 -2.36 5.20 28.23
CA VAL A 73 -1.62 6.24 28.95
C VAL A 73 -2.53 6.79 30.03
N GLU A 74 -2.17 6.59 31.29
CA GLU A 74 -2.84 7.09 32.52
C GLU A 74 -4.32 6.78 32.55
N GLN A 75 -5.21 6.60 32.13
CA GLN A 75 -6.67 6.32 32.11
C GLN A 75 -7.32 6.63 30.74
N ALA A 76 -6.50 7.00 29.74
CA ALA A 76 -6.97 7.21 28.37
C ALA A 76 -6.35 6.20 27.42
N VAL A 77 -7.12 5.76 26.42
CA VAL A 77 -6.61 4.98 25.30
C VAL A 77 -6.28 5.96 24.18
N GLN A 78 -5.01 6.00 23.79
CA GLN A 78 -4.58 6.81 22.66
C GLN A 78 -4.34 5.91 21.46
N GLU A 79 -4.96 6.27 20.34
CA GLU A 79 -4.83 5.58 19.04
C GLU A 79 -3.86 6.32 18.13
N TYR A 80 -2.97 5.56 17.49
CA TYR A 80 -2.05 6.07 16.49
C TYR A 80 -2.22 5.29 15.20
N VAL A 81 -2.49 5.97 14.10
CA VAL A 81 -2.36 5.36 12.77
C VAL A 81 -0.87 5.20 12.49
N VAL A 82 -0.45 3.96 12.21
CA VAL A 82 0.97 3.59 12.09
C VAL A 82 1.32 2.98 10.74
N GLY A 83 0.33 2.73 9.90
CA GLY A 83 0.48 2.20 8.56
C GLY A 83 -0.86 2.15 7.84
N PHE A 84 -0.84 1.91 6.56
CA PHE A 84 -2.04 1.77 5.75
C PHE A 84 -1.83 0.82 4.57
N ALA A 85 -2.93 0.35 3.99
CA ALA A 85 -2.96 -0.39 2.74
C ALA A 85 -4.12 0.13 1.87
N ALA A 86 -3.86 0.29 0.58
CA ALA A 86 -4.86 0.63 -0.41
C ALA A 86 -4.87 -0.42 -1.52
N SER A 87 -6.06 -0.83 -1.94
CA SER A 87 -6.25 -1.84 -2.97
C SER A 87 -7.60 -1.66 -3.66
N GLY A 88 -7.73 -2.22 -4.85
CA GLY A 88 -8.95 -2.26 -5.63
C GLY A 88 -8.94 -3.39 -6.64
N PRO A 89 -9.92 -3.46 -7.54
CA PRO A 89 -9.86 -4.32 -8.71
C PRO A 89 -8.64 -4.01 -9.57
N PHE A 90 -8.17 -5.03 -10.28
CA PHE A 90 -7.12 -4.85 -11.30
C PHE A 90 -7.57 -3.81 -12.33
N ASP A 91 -6.73 -2.82 -12.59
CA ASP A 91 -6.96 -1.74 -13.52
C ASP A 91 -5.72 -1.50 -14.41
N ASP A 92 -5.78 -0.48 -15.27
CA ASP A 92 -4.68 -0.13 -16.17
C ASP A 92 -3.38 0.21 -15.41
N GLY A 93 -3.46 0.69 -14.17
CA GLY A 93 -2.30 0.94 -13.32
C GLY A 93 -1.60 -0.33 -12.84
N ALA A 94 -2.26 -1.47 -12.91
CA ALA A 94 -1.71 -2.78 -12.58
C ALA A 94 -1.13 -3.52 -13.79
N LEU A 95 -1.40 -3.07 -15.03
CA LEU A 95 -0.87 -3.64 -16.28
C LEU A 95 0.64 -3.44 -16.40
N ALA A 96 1.31 -4.41 -17.02
CA ALA A 96 2.64 -4.19 -17.60
C ALA A 96 2.49 -3.52 -18.98
N ALA A 97 3.59 -2.95 -19.49
CA ALA A 97 3.56 -2.18 -20.74
C ALA A 97 3.18 -3.01 -21.99
N ASP A 98 3.38 -4.31 -21.92
CA ASP A 98 3.11 -5.29 -22.99
C ASP A 98 1.87 -6.17 -22.71
N GLU A 99 1.09 -5.84 -21.69
CA GLU A 99 -0.13 -6.57 -21.33
C GLU A 99 -1.39 -5.85 -21.79
N ASP A 100 -2.35 -6.63 -22.30
CA ASP A 100 -3.69 -6.16 -22.58
C ASP A 100 -4.64 -6.39 -21.42
N HIS A 101 -5.65 -5.55 -21.31
CA HIS A 101 -6.75 -5.76 -20.37
C HIS A 101 -7.60 -6.94 -20.86
N THR A 102 -7.63 -8.02 -20.07
CA THR A 102 -8.41 -9.23 -20.39
C THR A 102 -9.48 -9.49 -19.33
N PRO A 103 -10.62 -10.12 -19.68
CA PRO A 103 -11.68 -10.47 -18.73
C PRO A 103 -11.19 -11.36 -17.58
N ASP A 104 -10.14 -12.13 -17.79
CA ASP A 104 -9.58 -13.04 -16.77
C ASP A 104 -9.04 -12.29 -15.53
N ARG A 105 -8.92 -10.96 -15.60
CA ARG A 105 -8.41 -10.12 -14.52
C ARG A 105 -9.49 -9.49 -13.64
N GLU A 106 -10.78 -9.74 -13.92
CA GLU A 106 -11.88 -9.20 -13.13
C GLU A 106 -11.88 -9.67 -11.67
N ASN A 107 -11.27 -10.84 -11.41
CA ASN A 107 -11.14 -11.43 -10.08
C ASN A 107 -9.73 -11.23 -9.46
N VAL A 108 -8.94 -10.30 -9.99
CA VAL A 108 -7.62 -9.97 -9.46
C VAL A 108 -7.69 -8.68 -8.66
N ALA A 109 -7.23 -8.71 -7.42
CA ALA A 109 -7.02 -7.51 -6.61
C ALA A 109 -5.67 -6.86 -6.96
N ALA A 110 -5.62 -5.54 -7.05
CA ALA A 110 -4.39 -4.79 -7.18
C ALA A 110 -4.10 -4.00 -5.91
N VAL A 111 -2.93 -4.22 -5.31
CA VAL A 111 -2.44 -3.42 -4.19
C VAL A 111 -1.70 -2.22 -4.75
N THR A 112 -2.20 -1.03 -4.46
CA THR A 112 -1.57 0.23 -4.90
C THR A 112 -0.54 0.72 -3.89
N ASP A 113 -0.85 0.60 -2.60
CA ASP A 113 0.02 1.00 -1.50
C ASP A 113 -0.11 0.04 -0.31
N MET A 114 1.00 -0.26 0.34
CA MET A 114 1.02 -0.94 1.63
C MET A 114 2.27 -0.50 2.41
N LEU A 115 2.10 0.42 3.32
CA LEU A 115 3.18 1.07 4.03
C LEU A 115 2.97 1.02 5.55
N VAL A 116 4.05 0.81 6.28
CA VAL A 116 4.11 0.98 7.73
C VAL A 116 5.19 2.00 8.04
N GLU A 117 4.88 2.99 8.84
CA GLU A 117 5.85 4.01 9.23
C GLU A 117 7.10 3.35 9.84
N PRO A 118 8.33 3.71 9.42
CA PRO A 118 9.54 2.99 9.78
C PRO A 118 9.75 2.80 11.29
N ARG A 119 9.39 3.80 12.12
CA ARG A 119 9.49 3.71 13.59
C ARG A 119 8.59 2.65 14.22
N TRP A 120 7.53 2.23 13.51
CA TRP A 120 6.59 1.20 13.92
C TRP A 120 6.84 -0.14 13.21
N GLY A 121 7.89 -0.22 12.45
CA GLY A 121 8.27 -1.44 11.73
C GLY A 121 8.54 -2.63 12.66
N ARG A 122 8.39 -3.84 12.12
CA ARG A 122 8.69 -5.12 12.79
C ARG A 122 7.85 -5.44 14.03
N ARG A 123 6.69 -4.81 14.15
CA ARG A 123 5.67 -5.05 15.20
C ARG A 123 4.44 -5.80 14.67
N GLY A 124 4.53 -6.35 13.46
CA GLY A 124 3.46 -7.13 12.84
C GLY A 124 2.35 -6.31 12.16
N HIS A 125 2.48 -4.97 12.07
CA HIS A 125 1.45 -4.14 11.44
C HIS A 125 1.28 -4.45 9.96
N GLY A 126 2.37 -4.63 9.21
CA GLY A 126 2.29 -5.02 7.80
C GLY A 126 1.60 -6.37 7.60
N SER A 127 1.91 -7.36 8.43
CA SER A 127 1.26 -8.68 8.36
C SER A 127 -0.24 -8.61 8.69
N ARG A 128 -0.64 -7.76 9.65
CA ARG A 128 -2.06 -7.54 9.97
C ARG A 128 -2.79 -6.82 8.84
N LEU A 129 -2.16 -5.80 8.22
CA LEU A 129 -2.72 -5.12 7.03
C LEU A 129 -2.93 -6.11 5.90
N LEU A 130 -1.91 -6.92 5.57
CA LEU A 130 -2.00 -7.91 4.51
C LEU A 130 -3.07 -8.96 4.80
N ALA A 131 -3.14 -9.49 6.02
CA ALA A 131 -4.15 -10.47 6.40
C ALA A 131 -5.57 -9.91 6.29
N ALA A 132 -5.80 -8.69 6.81
CA ALA A 132 -7.10 -8.02 6.71
C ALA A 132 -7.47 -7.72 5.24
N SER A 133 -6.50 -7.34 4.41
CA SER A 133 -6.72 -7.14 2.98
C SER A 133 -7.14 -8.45 2.29
N VAL A 134 -6.43 -9.55 2.55
CA VAL A 134 -6.74 -10.88 1.99
C VAL A 134 -8.15 -11.33 2.38
N ASP A 135 -8.55 -11.15 3.64
CA ASP A 135 -9.89 -11.52 4.11
C ASP A 135 -10.97 -10.73 3.35
N LEU A 136 -10.75 -9.43 3.14
CA LEU A 136 -11.67 -8.57 2.36
C LEU A 136 -11.69 -8.95 0.88
N TRP A 137 -10.53 -9.21 0.26
CA TRP A 137 -10.46 -9.61 -1.14
C TRP A 137 -11.21 -10.90 -1.41
N ARG A 138 -11.04 -11.91 -0.53
CA ARG A 138 -11.84 -13.16 -0.61
C ARG A 138 -13.34 -12.89 -0.48
N GLY A 139 -13.72 -12.02 0.45
CA GLY A 139 -15.13 -11.61 0.62
C GLY A 139 -15.69 -10.86 -0.58
N ASP A 140 -14.86 -10.11 -1.30
CA ASP A 140 -15.21 -9.38 -2.52
C ASP A 140 -15.16 -10.27 -3.80
N GLY A 141 -14.80 -11.58 -3.66
CA GLY A 141 -14.77 -12.55 -4.75
C GLY A 141 -13.50 -12.50 -5.62
N PHE A 142 -12.43 -11.90 -5.12
CA PHE A 142 -11.13 -12.02 -5.77
C PHE A 142 -10.52 -13.41 -5.49
N ASP A 143 -9.80 -13.97 -6.46
CA ASP A 143 -9.10 -15.25 -6.37
C ASP A 143 -7.57 -15.10 -6.33
N SER A 144 -7.08 -13.94 -6.70
CA SER A 144 -5.66 -13.61 -6.74
C SER A 144 -5.42 -12.12 -6.49
N ALA A 145 -4.17 -11.78 -6.21
CA ALA A 145 -3.76 -10.40 -5.99
C ALA A 145 -2.39 -10.11 -6.62
N VAL A 146 -2.19 -8.87 -7.04
CA VAL A 146 -0.92 -8.36 -7.59
C VAL A 146 -0.47 -7.09 -6.89
N CYS A 147 0.84 -6.86 -6.92
CA CYS A 147 1.46 -5.65 -6.37
C CYS A 147 2.73 -5.31 -7.15
N TRP A 148 2.90 -4.05 -7.53
CA TRP A 148 4.15 -3.54 -8.07
C TRP A 148 5.11 -3.17 -6.94
N ALA A 149 6.35 -3.61 -7.04
CA ALA A 149 7.43 -3.23 -6.12
C ALA A 149 8.63 -2.70 -6.91
N PHE A 150 9.31 -1.69 -6.37
CA PHE A 150 10.60 -1.30 -6.93
C PHE A 150 11.59 -2.46 -6.85
N ASP A 151 12.33 -2.73 -7.92
CA ASP A 151 13.31 -3.80 -7.93
C ASP A 151 14.39 -3.60 -6.85
N ALA A 152 14.73 -2.36 -6.55
CA ALA A 152 15.66 -1.99 -5.48
C ALA A 152 15.07 -2.11 -4.05
N ASP A 153 13.73 -2.28 -3.88
CA ASP A 153 13.10 -2.42 -2.58
C ASP A 153 13.12 -3.86 -2.07
N ALA A 154 14.28 -4.28 -1.59
CA ALA A 154 14.46 -5.62 -1.04
C ALA A 154 13.59 -5.89 0.21
N ALA A 155 13.20 -4.85 0.96
CA ALA A 155 12.40 -5.00 2.17
C ALA A 155 10.96 -5.39 1.84
N THR A 156 10.30 -4.69 0.92
CA THR A 156 8.96 -5.01 0.42
C THR A 156 8.94 -6.37 -0.26
N ARG A 157 9.91 -6.64 -1.14
CA ARG A 157 10.03 -7.94 -1.81
C ARG A 157 10.15 -9.10 -0.81
N LYS A 158 11.05 -8.98 0.17
CA LYS A 158 11.23 -9.99 1.22
C LYS A 158 9.95 -10.19 2.05
N PHE A 159 9.28 -9.10 2.42
CA PHE A 159 8.03 -9.15 3.17
C PHE A 159 6.95 -9.93 2.40
N LEU A 160 6.68 -9.54 1.16
CA LEU A 160 5.68 -10.19 0.32
C LEU A 160 6.03 -11.65 0.02
N THR A 161 7.29 -11.94 -0.31
CA THR A 161 7.75 -13.33 -0.54
C THR A 161 7.57 -14.20 0.70
N SER A 162 7.83 -13.67 1.91
CA SER A 162 7.59 -14.40 3.16
C SER A 162 6.11 -14.68 3.43
N ALA A 163 5.22 -13.94 2.78
CA ALA A 163 3.76 -14.12 2.82
C ALA A 163 3.21 -14.96 1.65
N GLY A 164 4.08 -15.60 0.87
CA GLY A 164 3.68 -16.50 -0.22
C GLY A 164 3.53 -15.83 -1.58
N TRP A 165 3.91 -14.56 -1.72
CA TRP A 165 3.91 -13.88 -3.02
C TRP A 165 5.16 -14.24 -3.82
N ALA A 166 5.02 -14.30 -5.14
CA ALA A 166 6.12 -14.58 -6.07
C ALA A 166 6.08 -13.61 -7.28
N PRO A 167 7.23 -13.30 -7.90
CA PRO A 167 7.24 -12.59 -9.17
C PRO A 167 6.46 -13.37 -10.24
N ASP A 168 5.63 -12.68 -11.02
CA ASP A 168 4.89 -13.26 -12.15
C ASP A 168 5.61 -13.07 -13.51
N GLY A 169 6.76 -12.43 -13.51
CA GLY A 169 7.57 -12.14 -14.69
C GLY A 169 7.28 -10.78 -15.32
N ALA A 170 6.20 -10.10 -14.96
CA ALA A 170 5.90 -8.77 -15.46
C ALA A 170 6.86 -7.73 -14.87
N THR A 171 7.35 -6.84 -15.73
CA THR A 171 8.24 -5.73 -15.37
C THR A 171 7.77 -4.44 -16.01
N ARG A 172 8.08 -3.32 -15.38
CA ARG A 172 7.89 -1.98 -15.96
C ARG A 172 8.96 -1.03 -15.42
N ALA A 173 9.09 0.12 -16.03
CA ALA A 173 9.88 1.21 -15.49
C ALA A 173 8.99 2.42 -15.24
N LEU A 174 9.08 2.98 -14.04
CA LEU A 174 8.43 4.24 -13.70
C LEU A 174 9.37 5.36 -14.14
N ASP A 175 8.89 6.25 -15.00
CA ASP A 175 9.62 7.45 -15.38
C ASP A 175 9.39 8.53 -14.30
N VAL A 176 10.48 8.92 -13.66
CA VAL A 176 10.48 9.97 -12.64
C VAL A 176 11.60 10.96 -13.00
N ASP A 177 11.22 12.09 -13.59
CA ASP A 177 12.15 13.14 -13.96
C ASP A 177 13.30 12.63 -14.86
N ASP A 178 12.93 11.97 -15.97
CA ASP A 178 13.83 11.30 -16.93
C ASP A 178 14.66 10.13 -16.35
N LEU A 179 14.40 9.73 -15.11
CA LEU A 179 14.99 8.53 -14.50
C LEU A 179 14.01 7.36 -14.57
N LEU A 180 14.38 6.32 -15.30
CA LEU A 180 13.61 5.08 -15.39
C LEU A 180 13.90 4.20 -14.17
N ILE A 181 12.90 4.00 -13.32
CA ILE A 181 13.01 3.23 -12.08
C ILE A 181 12.34 1.87 -12.28
N PRO A 182 13.13 0.78 -12.28
CA PRO A 182 12.60 -0.55 -12.53
C PRO A 182 11.65 -1.01 -11.42
N GLN A 183 10.53 -1.60 -11.84
CA GLN A 183 9.58 -2.28 -10.98
C GLN A 183 9.35 -3.71 -11.50
N LEU A 184 9.11 -4.62 -10.57
CA LEU A 184 8.64 -5.98 -10.84
C LEU A 184 7.29 -6.17 -10.19
N ARG A 185 6.44 -7.00 -10.81
CA ARG A 185 5.16 -7.36 -10.26
C ARG A 185 5.24 -8.66 -9.48
N LEU A 186 4.66 -8.65 -8.30
CA LEU A 186 4.47 -9.83 -7.46
C LEU A 186 2.99 -10.22 -7.48
N HIS A 187 2.71 -11.51 -7.42
CA HIS A 187 1.36 -12.05 -7.36
C HIS A 187 1.22 -13.12 -6.28
N THR A 188 -0.02 -13.38 -5.88
CA THR A 188 -0.39 -14.51 -5.03
C THR A 188 -1.80 -14.99 -5.37
N THR A 189 -2.07 -16.27 -5.15
CA THR A 189 -3.43 -16.85 -5.12
C THR A 189 -4.01 -16.66 -3.71
N LEU A 190 -5.31 -16.41 -3.58
CA LEU A 190 -6.01 -16.11 -2.33
C LEU A 190 -6.64 -17.33 -1.68
#